data_2d30183d09a7e1ad68f327456bde0ec0
#
_entry.id   2d30183d09a7e1ad68f327456bde0ec0
#
_cell.length_a   1.000
_cell.length_b   1.000
_cell.length_c   1.000
_cell.angle_alpha   90.00
_cell.angle_beta   90.00
_cell.angle_gamma   90.00
#
_symmetry.space_group_name_H-M   'P 1'
#
loop_
_entity.id
_entity.type
_entity.pdbx_description
1 polymer ?
#
loop_
_entity_poly.entity_id
_entity_poly.type
_entity_poly.pdbx_seq_one_letter_code
_entity_poly.pdbx_strand_id
1 'polypeptide(L)'
;MTEQSTALTTTQGSVFSGIQAFEDAQRIAKALASSTLIPPQFQGQQGFANCLVALEISHRMRMSPFQVMQNLHIIHGRPSWSSQFIIGLVNGCGRFSPLRYEMSGTGDGLACYCVATELATGNDLKGPTVSMAMAKKEGWATKSGSKWQTMPELMIRYRAAAFWGRLYIPELLVGIQTDEEVVDVEPVTVRAAEPQQPKASLETLNQQIANPPPVVITPVEEPADDEIF
;
A
#
# COMPACT_ATOMS: atom_id res chain seq x y z
N MET A 1 -38.60 35.64 9.50
CA MET A 1 -37.72 35.17 8.42
C MET A 1 -36.57 34.42 9.08
N THR A 2 -36.69 33.14 9.15
CA THR A 2 -35.68 32.24 9.76
C THR A 2 -34.75 31.80 8.64
N GLU A 3 -33.51 32.29 8.64
CA GLU A 3 -32.46 31.81 7.77
C GLU A 3 -32.12 30.38 8.18
N GLN A 4 -32.47 29.42 7.33
CA GLN A 4 -31.93 28.05 7.44
C GLN A 4 -30.47 28.06 7.01
N SER A 5 -29.57 28.03 8.00
CA SER A 5 -28.18 27.75 7.79
C SER A 5 -28.07 26.34 7.21
N THR A 6 -27.83 26.25 5.91
CA THR A 6 -27.48 24.97 5.25
C THR A 6 -26.07 24.61 5.67
N ALA A 7 -25.93 23.95 6.81
CA ALA A 7 -24.66 23.32 7.20
C ALA A 7 -24.33 22.28 6.13
N LEU A 8 -23.24 22.51 5.40
CA LEU A 8 -22.65 21.54 4.51
C LEU A 8 -22.21 20.35 5.37
N THR A 9 -23.09 19.37 5.49
CA THR A 9 -22.74 18.09 6.11
C THR A 9 -21.79 17.40 5.14
N THR A 10 -20.49 17.55 5.35
CA THR A 10 -19.48 16.73 4.69
C THR A 10 -19.70 15.31 5.16
N THR A 11 -20.44 14.54 4.37
CA THR A 11 -20.56 13.09 4.55
C THR A 11 -19.16 12.51 4.35
N GLN A 12 -18.45 12.25 5.43
CA GLN A 12 -17.11 11.61 5.42
C GLN A 12 -17.29 10.11 5.12
N GLY A 13 -17.79 9.80 3.92
CA GLY A 13 -17.87 8.42 3.43
C GLY A 13 -16.63 8.06 2.61
N SER A 14 -16.23 6.79 2.63
CA SER A 14 -15.25 6.24 1.70
C SER A 14 -15.59 6.65 0.25
N VAL A 15 -14.58 6.80 -0.60
CA VAL A 15 -14.76 7.01 -2.05
C VAL A 15 -15.73 5.98 -2.66
N PHE A 16 -15.81 4.80 -2.08
CA PHE A 16 -16.66 3.68 -2.51
C PHE A 16 -17.95 3.51 -1.70
N SER A 17 -18.36 4.50 -0.89
CA SER A 17 -19.57 4.41 -0.05
C SER A 17 -20.88 4.52 -0.83
N GLY A 18 -20.84 4.87 -2.11
CA GLY A 18 -22.01 4.97 -2.98
C GLY A 18 -21.68 5.65 -4.31
N ILE A 19 -22.64 5.65 -5.24
CA ILE A 19 -22.45 6.20 -6.58
C ILE A 19 -22.09 7.68 -6.51
N GLN A 20 -22.79 8.47 -5.71
CA GLN A 20 -22.53 9.89 -5.58
C GLN A 20 -21.13 10.19 -5.03
N ALA A 21 -20.70 9.46 -3.98
CA ALA A 21 -19.36 9.60 -3.42
C ALA A 21 -18.28 9.27 -4.45
N PHE A 22 -18.51 8.25 -5.25
CA PHE A 22 -17.60 7.86 -6.32
C PHE A 22 -17.53 8.90 -7.44
N GLU A 23 -18.67 9.45 -7.88
CA GLU A 23 -18.70 10.54 -8.88
C GLU A 23 -18.00 11.81 -8.37
N ASP A 24 -18.20 12.18 -7.12
CA ASP A 24 -17.54 13.32 -6.50
C ASP A 24 -16.03 13.10 -6.43
N ALA A 25 -15.59 11.88 -6.05
CA ALA A 25 -14.19 11.50 -6.06
C ALA A 25 -13.58 11.54 -7.46
N GLN A 26 -14.33 11.13 -8.49
CA GLN A 26 -13.87 11.22 -9.88
C GLN A 26 -13.66 12.68 -10.31
N ARG A 27 -14.53 13.59 -9.91
CA ARG A 27 -14.37 15.04 -10.19
C ARG A 27 -13.12 15.60 -9.51
N ILE A 28 -12.92 15.26 -8.23
CA ILE A 28 -11.73 15.66 -7.47
C ILE A 28 -10.47 15.08 -8.09
N ALA A 29 -10.46 13.78 -8.41
CA ALA A 29 -9.34 13.10 -9.04
C ALA A 29 -8.96 13.73 -10.39
N LYS A 30 -9.96 14.12 -11.21
CA LYS A 30 -9.74 14.80 -12.48
C LYS A 30 -9.08 16.16 -12.29
N ALA A 31 -9.54 16.94 -11.30
CA ALA A 31 -8.95 18.23 -10.97
C ALA A 31 -7.51 18.07 -10.45
N LEU A 32 -7.25 17.11 -9.58
CA LEU A 32 -5.91 16.80 -9.09
C LEU A 32 -4.98 16.35 -10.21
N ALA A 33 -5.43 15.40 -11.06
CA ALA A 33 -4.64 14.88 -12.17
C ALA A 33 -4.24 15.96 -13.21
N SER A 34 -4.95 17.08 -13.27
CA SER A 34 -4.59 18.21 -14.12
C SER A 34 -3.59 19.18 -13.47
N SER A 35 -3.27 19.00 -12.18
CA SER A 35 -2.37 19.88 -11.44
C SER A 35 -0.90 19.49 -11.66
N THR A 36 -0.03 20.49 -11.82
CA THR A 36 1.42 20.31 -11.87
C THR A 36 2.07 20.25 -10.48
N LEU A 37 1.29 20.44 -9.41
CA LEU A 37 1.79 20.42 -8.01
C LEU A 37 1.79 19.01 -7.40
N ILE A 38 1.18 18.04 -8.05
CA ILE A 38 1.20 16.63 -7.61
C ILE A 38 2.28 15.86 -8.35
N PRO A 39 2.81 14.76 -7.76
CA PRO A 39 3.84 13.95 -8.40
C PRO A 39 3.40 13.36 -9.75
N PRO A 40 4.33 13.18 -10.71
CA PRO A 40 4.02 12.76 -12.08
C PRO A 40 3.17 11.50 -12.21
N GLN A 41 3.33 10.53 -11.29
CA GLN A 41 2.55 9.28 -11.27
C GLN A 41 1.05 9.47 -11.02
N PHE A 42 0.64 10.66 -10.58
CA PHE A 42 -0.76 11.05 -10.38
C PHE A 42 -1.28 12.02 -11.44
N GLN A 43 -0.42 12.47 -12.39
CA GLN A 43 -0.79 13.44 -13.41
C GLN A 43 -1.39 12.79 -14.65
N GLY A 44 -2.20 13.58 -15.37
CA GLY A 44 -2.79 13.19 -16.66
C GLY A 44 -3.76 12.03 -16.58
N GLN A 45 -4.09 11.48 -17.76
CA GLN A 45 -5.07 10.41 -17.88
C GLN A 45 -4.63 9.11 -17.19
N GLN A 46 -3.35 8.79 -17.24
CA GLN A 46 -2.79 7.60 -16.60
C GLN A 46 -2.76 7.74 -15.07
N GLY A 47 -2.55 8.95 -14.57
CA GLY A 47 -2.55 9.25 -13.13
C GLY A 47 -3.93 9.34 -12.49
N PHE A 48 -5.00 9.44 -13.29
CA PHE A 48 -6.36 9.59 -12.78
C PHE A 48 -6.80 8.46 -11.84
N ALA A 49 -6.56 7.21 -12.23
CA ALA A 49 -6.88 6.04 -11.40
C ALA A 49 -6.07 6.03 -10.09
N ASN A 50 -4.79 6.43 -10.16
CA ASN A 50 -3.93 6.56 -8.99
C ASN A 50 -4.44 7.65 -8.03
N CYS A 51 -4.99 8.75 -8.56
CA CYS A 51 -5.64 9.78 -7.75
C CYS A 51 -6.82 9.23 -6.96
N LEU A 52 -7.68 8.39 -7.57
CA LEU A 52 -8.82 7.77 -6.87
C LEU A 52 -8.36 6.89 -5.71
N VAL A 53 -7.31 6.08 -5.94
CA VAL A 53 -6.73 5.24 -4.89
C VAL A 53 -6.13 6.11 -3.78
N ALA A 54 -5.41 7.16 -4.13
CA ALA A 54 -4.83 8.08 -3.14
C ALA A 54 -5.91 8.83 -2.34
N LEU A 55 -7.06 9.18 -2.95
CA LEU A 55 -8.21 9.75 -2.25
C LEU A 55 -8.80 8.78 -1.22
N GLU A 56 -8.93 7.49 -1.57
CA GLU A 56 -9.40 6.47 -0.62
C GLU A 56 -8.41 6.29 0.54
N ILE A 57 -7.11 6.22 0.25
CA ILE A 57 -6.08 6.14 1.28
C ILE A 57 -6.14 7.37 2.20
N SER A 58 -6.25 8.58 1.62
CA SER A 58 -6.33 9.82 2.40
C SER A 58 -7.56 9.86 3.30
N HIS A 59 -8.68 9.36 2.81
CA HIS A 59 -9.90 9.23 3.61
C HIS A 59 -9.70 8.28 4.80
N ARG A 60 -9.14 7.08 4.57
CA ARG A 60 -8.85 6.10 5.63
C ARG A 60 -7.87 6.64 6.67
N MET A 61 -6.85 7.36 6.23
CA MET A 61 -5.84 7.95 7.10
C MET A 61 -6.28 9.27 7.75
N ARG A 62 -7.42 9.84 7.34
CA ARG A 62 -7.89 11.18 7.74
C ARG A 62 -6.84 12.26 7.49
N MET A 63 -6.19 12.18 6.34
CA MET A 63 -5.12 13.08 5.93
C MET A 63 -5.49 13.81 4.64
N SER A 64 -4.79 14.92 4.37
CA SER A 64 -4.96 15.63 3.10
C SER A 64 -4.54 14.74 1.92
N PRO A 65 -5.34 14.66 0.83
CA PRO A 65 -4.95 13.96 -0.39
C PRO A 65 -3.59 14.41 -0.94
N PHE A 66 -3.30 15.70 -0.86
CA PHE A 66 -2.03 16.27 -1.28
C PHE A 66 -0.86 15.68 -0.47
N GLN A 67 -0.99 15.60 0.84
CA GLN A 67 0.03 15.04 1.72
C GLN A 67 0.26 13.54 1.43
N VAL A 68 -0.82 12.80 1.20
CA VAL A 68 -0.74 11.38 0.80
C VAL A 68 0.01 11.25 -0.54
N MET A 69 -0.41 11.98 -1.57
CA MET A 69 0.19 11.90 -2.91
C MET A 69 1.68 12.28 -2.92
N GLN A 70 2.10 13.25 -2.12
CA GLN A 70 3.51 13.65 -2.03
C GLN A 70 4.41 12.58 -1.41
N ASN A 71 3.85 11.66 -0.63
CA ASN A 71 4.60 10.64 0.09
C ASN A 71 4.32 9.21 -0.37
N LEU A 72 3.36 9.03 -1.29
CA LEU A 72 2.99 7.74 -1.86
C LEU A 72 3.71 7.54 -3.19
N HIS A 73 4.67 6.63 -3.23
CA HIS A 73 5.38 6.25 -4.44
C HIS A 73 4.74 5.01 -5.05
N ILE A 74 4.86 4.84 -6.36
CA ILE A 74 4.43 3.63 -7.07
C ILE A 74 5.68 2.98 -7.65
N ILE A 75 6.09 1.87 -7.06
CA ILE A 75 7.29 1.14 -7.44
C ILE A 75 6.88 -0.26 -7.90
N HIS A 76 7.22 -0.62 -9.13
CA HIS A 76 6.82 -1.89 -9.74
C HIS A 76 5.29 -2.18 -9.64
N GLY A 77 4.47 -1.13 -9.78
CA GLY A 77 3.01 -1.22 -9.67
C GLY A 77 2.47 -1.37 -8.23
N ARG A 78 3.33 -1.27 -7.22
CA ARG A 78 2.94 -1.34 -5.80
C ARG A 78 3.02 0.04 -5.15
N PRO A 79 2.01 0.44 -4.37
CA PRO A 79 2.10 1.65 -3.57
C PRO A 79 3.12 1.43 -2.43
N SER A 80 3.89 2.47 -2.14
CA SER A 80 4.90 2.45 -1.08
C SER A 80 5.03 3.82 -0.44
N TRP A 81 5.28 3.85 0.87
CA TRP A 81 5.48 5.08 1.63
C TRP A 81 6.94 5.49 1.63
N SER A 82 7.20 6.80 1.59
CA SER A 82 8.52 7.29 1.97
C SER A 82 8.82 7.00 3.44
N SER A 83 10.05 6.62 3.78
CA SER A 83 10.45 6.40 5.18
C SER A 83 10.25 7.65 6.04
N GLN A 84 10.42 8.85 5.46
CA GLN A 84 10.17 10.12 6.13
C GLN A 84 8.70 10.28 6.54
N PHE A 85 7.77 9.80 5.71
CA PHE A 85 6.35 9.82 6.01
C PHE A 85 6.01 8.94 7.22
N ILE A 86 6.59 7.74 7.31
CA ILE A 86 6.39 6.86 8.46
C ILE A 86 6.90 7.52 9.75
N ILE A 87 8.09 8.14 9.70
CA ILE A 87 8.62 8.89 10.84
C ILE A 87 7.67 10.01 11.24
N GLY A 88 7.15 10.75 10.25
CA GLY A 88 6.16 11.81 10.47
C GLY A 88 4.86 11.30 11.09
N LEU A 89 4.36 10.14 10.64
CA LEU A 89 3.17 9.50 11.21
C LEU A 89 3.37 9.13 12.68
N VAL A 90 4.50 8.48 13.02
CA VAL A 90 4.79 8.11 14.41
C VAL A 90 4.87 9.35 15.28
N ASN A 91 5.64 10.35 14.86
CA ASN A 91 5.86 11.56 15.62
C ASN A 91 4.60 12.43 15.77
N GLY A 92 3.67 12.33 14.83
CA GLY A 92 2.44 13.13 14.79
C GLY A 92 1.18 12.42 15.29
N CYS A 93 1.19 11.10 15.53
CA CYS A 93 -0.02 10.35 15.86
C CYS A 93 -0.53 10.58 17.31
N GLY A 94 0.26 11.22 18.17
CA GLY A 94 -0.11 11.51 19.56
C GLY A 94 -0.18 10.29 20.49
N ARG A 95 0.18 9.09 20.03
CA ARG A 95 0.22 7.86 20.82
C ARG A 95 1.58 7.62 21.44
N PHE A 96 2.64 8.11 20.81
CA PHE A 96 4.03 7.88 21.15
C PHE A 96 4.82 9.17 21.26
N SER A 97 5.93 9.12 22.00
CA SER A 97 6.96 10.15 21.89
C SER A 97 7.57 10.14 20.48
N PRO A 98 8.26 11.21 20.06
CA PRO A 98 9.07 11.16 18.84
C PRO A 98 10.03 9.97 18.84
N LEU A 99 10.25 9.38 17.66
CA LEU A 99 11.22 8.30 17.49
C LEU A 99 12.61 8.74 17.91
N ARG A 100 13.24 7.95 18.77
CA ARG A 100 14.65 8.05 19.14
C ARG A 100 15.43 6.94 18.45
N TYR A 101 16.66 7.23 18.07
CA TYR A 101 17.54 6.33 17.33
C TYR A 101 18.76 5.99 18.17
N GLU A 102 18.91 4.73 18.49
CA GLU A 102 20.07 4.22 19.21
C GLU A 102 21.04 3.58 18.24
N MET A 103 22.17 4.27 18.03
CA MET A 103 23.22 3.85 17.10
C MET A 103 24.33 3.17 17.86
N SER A 104 24.93 2.15 17.26
CA SER A 104 26.11 1.44 17.81
C SER A 104 27.03 0.97 16.71
N GLY A 105 28.30 0.77 17.04
CA GLY A 105 29.33 0.31 16.10
C GLY A 105 29.70 1.34 15.02
N THR A 106 30.59 0.93 14.13
CA THR A 106 31.07 1.72 12.98
C THR A 106 31.33 0.81 11.78
N GLY A 107 31.34 1.35 10.57
CA GLY A 107 31.59 0.59 9.35
C GLY A 107 30.63 -0.58 9.20
N ASP A 108 31.15 -1.78 9.03
CA ASP A 108 30.33 -2.98 8.91
C ASP A 108 29.58 -3.39 10.18
N GLY A 109 30.07 -2.97 11.34
CA GLY A 109 29.44 -3.15 12.64
C GLY A 109 28.40 -2.09 12.98
N LEU A 110 28.15 -1.11 12.11
CA LEU A 110 27.16 -0.05 12.32
C LEU A 110 25.77 -0.69 12.44
N ALA A 111 25.07 -0.39 13.51
CA ALA A 111 23.73 -0.88 13.80
C ALA A 111 22.86 0.22 14.40
N CYS A 112 21.55 0.13 14.20
CA CYS A 112 20.56 1.07 14.70
C CYS A 112 19.27 0.33 15.06
N TYR A 113 18.62 0.79 16.13
CA TYR A 113 17.21 0.50 16.40
C TYR A 113 16.47 1.77 16.79
N CYS A 114 15.17 1.76 16.61
CA CYS A 114 14.30 2.85 17.07
C CYS A 114 13.64 2.51 18.39
N VAL A 115 13.40 3.56 19.19
CA VAL A 115 12.61 3.49 20.42
C VAL A 115 11.64 4.66 20.45
N ALA A 116 10.40 4.41 20.85
CA ALA A 116 9.47 5.45 21.23
C ALA A 116 8.75 5.04 22.51
N THR A 117 8.43 6.02 23.36
CA THR A 117 7.67 5.79 24.58
C THR A 117 6.18 5.82 24.26
N GLU A 118 5.44 4.80 24.62
CA GLU A 118 3.98 4.81 24.54
C GLU A 118 3.42 5.73 25.62
N LEU A 119 2.72 6.80 25.21
CA LEU A 119 2.28 7.85 26.14
C LEU A 119 1.20 7.35 27.13
N ALA A 120 0.42 6.34 26.75
CA ALA A 120 -0.63 5.78 27.60
C ALA A 120 -0.07 4.94 28.76
N THR A 121 1.04 4.23 28.56
CA THR A 121 1.62 3.29 29.54
C THR A 121 2.94 3.77 30.13
N GLY A 122 3.62 4.71 29.47
CA GLY A 122 4.97 5.14 29.82
C GLY A 122 6.06 4.13 29.44
N ASN A 123 5.73 3.05 28.73
CA ASN A 123 6.67 2.01 28.35
C ASN A 123 7.45 2.41 27.08
N ASP A 124 8.74 2.10 27.06
CA ASP A 124 9.57 2.22 25.89
C ASP A 124 9.38 1.01 24.96
N LEU A 125 8.93 1.28 23.76
CA LEU A 125 8.74 0.28 22.70
C LEU A 125 9.95 0.27 21.77
N LYS A 126 10.72 -0.80 21.85
CA LYS A 126 11.94 -0.99 21.07
C LYS A 126 11.66 -1.74 19.77
N GLY A 127 12.10 -1.20 18.64
CA GLY A 127 12.05 -1.86 17.34
C GLY A 127 13.19 -2.86 17.11
N PRO A 128 13.14 -3.61 16.00
CA PRO A 128 14.22 -4.50 15.60
C PRO A 128 15.51 -3.72 15.34
N THR A 129 16.64 -4.37 15.64
CA THR A 129 17.94 -3.82 15.28
C THR A 129 18.23 -4.08 13.81
N VAL A 130 18.53 -3.01 13.07
CA VAL A 130 19.02 -3.05 11.69
C VAL A 130 20.54 -2.87 11.72
N SER A 131 21.29 -3.64 10.93
CA SER A 131 22.76 -3.53 10.85
C SER A 131 23.25 -3.47 9.42
N MET A 132 24.47 -2.94 9.22
CA MET A 132 25.14 -3.00 7.92
C MET A 132 25.42 -4.42 7.46
N ALA A 133 25.69 -5.33 8.40
CA ALA A 133 25.82 -6.75 8.10
C ALA A 133 24.50 -7.32 7.52
N MET A 134 23.34 -6.95 8.10
CA MET A 134 22.02 -7.27 7.56
C MET A 134 21.85 -6.67 6.16
N ALA A 135 22.14 -5.39 5.98
CA ALA A 135 22.01 -4.71 4.69
C ALA A 135 22.84 -5.35 3.57
N LYS A 136 24.02 -5.85 3.89
CA LYS A 136 24.87 -6.61 2.96
C LYS A 136 24.28 -7.99 2.65
N LYS A 137 23.83 -8.72 3.67
CA LYS A 137 23.27 -10.06 3.54
C LYS A 137 21.98 -10.08 2.73
N GLU A 138 21.12 -9.06 2.94
CA GLU A 138 19.87 -8.86 2.21
C GLU A 138 20.06 -8.21 0.82
N GLY A 139 21.31 -7.87 0.45
CA GLY A 139 21.61 -7.29 -0.86
C GLY A 139 21.31 -5.79 -0.97
N TRP A 140 20.83 -5.12 0.08
CA TRP A 140 20.49 -3.68 0.01
C TRP A 140 21.71 -2.81 -0.24
N ALA A 141 22.83 -3.13 0.39
CA ALA A 141 24.08 -2.39 0.26
C ALA A 141 24.89 -2.76 -0.99
N THR A 142 24.59 -3.86 -1.68
CA THR A 142 25.38 -4.36 -2.80
C THR A 142 24.87 -3.93 -4.17
N LYS A 143 23.65 -3.38 -4.25
CA LYS A 143 23.07 -2.88 -5.50
C LYS A 143 23.87 -1.68 -6.03
N SER A 144 24.06 -1.60 -7.34
CA SER A 144 24.69 -0.44 -7.97
C SER A 144 23.91 0.84 -7.68
N GLY A 145 24.62 1.90 -7.26
CA GLY A 145 24.00 3.18 -6.90
C GLY A 145 23.22 3.18 -5.58
N SER A 146 23.36 2.13 -4.77
CA SER A 146 22.67 2.04 -3.49
C SER A 146 23.09 3.15 -2.53
N LYS A 147 22.13 3.86 -1.96
CA LYS A 147 22.35 4.87 -0.92
C LYS A 147 22.94 4.29 0.37
N TRP A 148 22.83 2.99 0.58
CA TRP A 148 23.49 2.29 1.68
C TRP A 148 25.03 2.39 1.63
N GLN A 149 25.59 2.61 0.44
CA GLN A 149 27.03 2.78 0.26
C GLN A 149 27.46 4.23 0.52
N THR A 150 26.63 5.20 0.16
CA THR A 150 26.98 6.63 0.22
C THR A 150 26.46 7.33 1.47
N MET A 151 25.33 6.85 2.03
CA MET A 151 24.66 7.44 3.20
C MET A 151 24.18 6.34 4.18
N PRO A 152 25.08 5.45 4.67
CA PRO A 152 24.71 4.30 5.47
C PRO A 152 23.97 4.67 6.76
N GLU A 153 24.39 5.72 7.45
CA GLU A 153 23.75 6.17 8.68
C GLU A 153 22.32 6.66 8.49
N LEU A 154 22.00 7.27 7.36
CA LEU A 154 20.65 7.71 7.05
C LEU A 154 19.77 6.50 6.71
N MET A 155 20.26 5.61 5.85
CA MET A 155 19.52 4.42 5.40
C MET A 155 19.21 3.46 6.53
N ILE A 156 20.16 3.29 7.47
CA ILE A 156 19.95 2.40 8.62
C ILE A 156 18.88 2.95 9.57
N ARG A 157 18.81 4.27 9.75
CA ARG A 157 17.76 4.93 10.54
C ARG A 157 16.39 4.80 9.86
N TYR A 158 16.32 5.02 8.55
CA TYR A 158 15.09 4.87 7.78
C TYR A 158 14.54 3.44 7.88
N ARG A 159 15.40 2.44 7.69
CA ARG A 159 15.01 1.04 7.79
C ARG A 159 14.57 0.67 9.21
N ALA A 160 15.26 1.15 10.23
CA ALA A 160 14.88 0.93 11.63
C ALA A 160 13.53 1.56 11.96
N ALA A 161 13.26 2.77 11.45
CA ALA A 161 11.97 3.44 11.61
C ALA A 161 10.84 2.70 10.88
N ALA A 162 11.08 2.23 9.65
CA ALA A 162 10.13 1.43 8.89
C ALA A 162 9.73 0.15 9.64
N PHE A 163 10.70 -0.59 10.15
CA PHE A 163 10.46 -1.80 10.93
C PHE A 163 9.72 -1.52 12.23
N TRP A 164 10.07 -0.43 12.93
CA TRP A 164 9.35 0.00 14.11
C TRP A 164 7.88 0.32 13.78
N GLY A 165 7.65 1.09 12.73
CA GLY A 165 6.30 1.46 12.29
C GLY A 165 5.43 0.25 11.96
N ARG A 166 5.97 -0.75 11.28
CA ARG A 166 5.24 -1.99 10.97
C ARG A 166 4.82 -2.79 12.19
N LEU A 167 5.60 -2.74 13.27
CA LEU A 167 5.29 -3.47 14.49
C LEU A 167 4.24 -2.76 15.35
N TYR A 168 4.31 -1.43 15.45
CA TYR A 168 3.57 -0.68 16.47
C TYR A 168 2.46 0.21 15.92
N ILE A 169 2.47 0.49 14.60
CA ILE A 169 1.43 1.29 13.93
C ILE A 169 0.98 0.72 12.58
N PRO A 170 0.84 -0.60 12.42
CA PRO A 170 0.47 -1.19 11.12
C PRO A 170 -0.85 -0.65 10.59
N GLU A 171 -1.78 -0.30 11.47
CA GLU A 171 -3.08 0.28 11.14
C GLU A 171 -2.96 1.67 10.49
N LEU A 172 -1.96 2.46 10.85
CA LEU A 172 -1.73 3.77 10.24
C LEU A 172 -1.02 3.67 8.88
N LEU A 173 -0.29 2.58 8.64
CA LEU A 173 0.39 2.34 7.37
C LEU A 173 -0.53 1.76 6.29
N VAL A 174 -1.75 1.36 6.65
CA VAL A 174 -2.77 0.80 5.73
C VAL A 174 -2.21 -0.41 4.94
N GLY A 175 -1.26 -1.15 5.54
CA GLY A 175 -0.62 -2.32 4.90
C GLY A 175 0.38 -1.98 3.79
N ILE A 176 0.72 -0.71 3.59
CA ILE A 176 1.66 -0.26 2.56
C ILE A 176 3.09 -0.27 3.12
N GLN A 177 4.02 -0.83 2.36
CA GLN A 177 5.45 -0.91 2.69
C GLN A 177 6.20 0.40 2.40
N THR A 178 7.47 0.49 2.79
CA THR A 178 8.31 1.63 2.38
C THR A 178 8.86 1.45 0.97
N ASP A 179 9.21 2.57 0.33
CA ASP A 179 9.82 2.62 -0.98
C ASP A 179 11.18 1.88 -1.01
N GLU A 180 12.01 2.04 0.02
CA GLU A 180 13.27 1.30 0.13
C GLU A 180 13.05 -0.22 0.22
N GLU A 181 11.97 -0.68 0.85
CA GLU A 181 11.65 -2.10 0.95
C GLU A 181 11.15 -2.67 -0.37
N VAL A 182 10.34 -1.92 -1.12
CA VAL A 182 9.82 -2.34 -2.42
C VAL A 182 10.93 -2.36 -3.48
N VAL A 183 11.85 -1.39 -3.44
CA VAL A 183 13.02 -1.36 -4.33
C VAL A 183 13.96 -2.54 -4.06
N ASP A 184 14.05 -3.00 -2.81
CA ASP A 184 14.93 -4.09 -2.41
C ASP A 184 14.40 -5.47 -2.81
N VAL A 185 13.09 -5.62 -3.04
CA VAL A 185 12.49 -6.85 -3.58
C VAL A 185 12.71 -6.87 -5.09
N GLU A 186 13.35 -7.92 -5.62
CA GLU A 186 13.39 -8.11 -7.07
C GLU A 186 11.96 -8.13 -7.64
N PRO A 187 11.71 -7.45 -8.76
CA PRO A 187 10.39 -7.48 -9.37
C PRO A 187 10.07 -8.95 -9.68
N VAL A 188 9.09 -9.49 -8.97
CA VAL A 188 8.48 -10.74 -9.40
C VAL A 188 7.96 -10.45 -10.81
N THR A 189 8.63 -10.97 -11.83
CA THR A 189 8.12 -11.00 -13.18
C THR A 189 6.86 -11.86 -13.12
N VAL A 190 5.74 -11.20 -12.80
CA VAL A 190 4.44 -11.76 -13.14
C VAL A 190 4.51 -11.84 -14.66
N ARG A 191 4.78 -13.03 -15.20
CA ARG A 191 4.53 -13.31 -16.60
C ARG A 191 3.13 -12.77 -16.82
N ALA A 192 3.02 -11.67 -17.58
CA ALA A 192 1.72 -11.20 -18.02
C ALA A 192 1.06 -12.46 -18.61
N ALA A 193 0.00 -12.93 -17.95
CA ALA A 193 -0.82 -13.96 -18.55
C ALA A 193 -1.10 -13.41 -19.93
N GLU A 194 -0.71 -14.14 -20.98
CA GLU A 194 -1.05 -13.77 -22.34
C GLU A 194 -2.51 -13.34 -22.29
N PRO A 195 -2.87 -12.20 -22.89
CA PRO A 195 -4.24 -11.74 -22.85
C PRO A 195 -5.08 -12.90 -23.35
N GLN A 196 -5.74 -13.58 -22.42
CA GLN A 196 -6.70 -14.60 -22.77
C GLN A 196 -7.72 -13.82 -23.60
N GLN A 197 -7.72 -14.07 -24.89
CA GLN A 197 -8.75 -13.54 -25.78
C GLN A 197 -10.08 -13.77 -25.07
N PRO A 198 -10.95 -12.77 -24.94
CA PRO A 198 -12.22 -12.92 -24.28
C PRO A 198 -12.93 -14.11 -24.90
N LYS A 199 -13.04 -15.21 -24.16
CA LYS A 199 -13.58 -16.50 -24.64
C LYS A 199 -15.07 -16.47 -24.94
N ALA A 200 -15.71 -15.32 -24.83
CA ALA A 200 -17.08 -15.15 -25.26
C ALA A 200 -17.34 -13.68 -25.67
N SER A 201 -17.51 -13.45 -26.97
CA SER A 201 -18.27 -12.28 -27.40
C SER A 201 -19.73 -12.51 -27.05
N LEU A 202 -20.51 -11.43 -26.86
CA LEU A 202 -21.97 -11.53 -26.68
C LEU A 202 -22.64 -12.39 -27.78
N GLU A 203 -22.10 -12.40 -28.99
CA GLU A 203 -22.54 -13.22 -30.10
C GLU A 203 -22.28 -14.72 -29.87
N THR A 204 -21.10 -15.07 -29.31
CA THR A 204 -20.78 -16.47 -28.99
C THR A 204 -21.64 -16.99 -27.84
N LEU A 205 -21.94 -16.16 -26.85
CA LEU A 205 -22.85 -16.47 -25.76
C LEU A 205 -24.30 -16.67 -26.28
N ASN A 206 -24.77 -15.80 -27.15
CA ASN A 206 -26.08 -15.91 -27.76
C ASN A 206 -26.22 -17.18 -28.66
N GLN A 207 -25.15 -17.55 -29.37
CA GLN A 207 -25.13 -18.81 -30.14
C GLN A 207 -25.13 -20.06 -29.25
N GLN A 208 -24.47 -20.04 -28.11
CA GLN A 208 -24.51 -21.13 -27.13
C GLN A 208 -25.85 -21.25 -26.43
N ILE A 209 -26.56 -20.16 -26.21
CA ILE A 209 -27.93 -20.16 -25.68
C ILE A 209 -28.94 -20.69 -26.74
N ALA A 210 -28.74 -20.33 -28.00
CA ALA A 210 -29.60 -20.74 -29.09
C ALA A 210 -29.42 -22.22 -29.49
N ASN A 211 -28.22 -22.78 -29.31
CA ASN A 211 -27.87 -24.15 -29.58
C ASN A 211 -27.08 -24.76 -28.40
N PRO A 212 -27.75 -25.20 -27.34
CA PRO A 212 -27.07 -25.82 -26.21
C PRO A 212 -26.42 -27.15 -26.65
N PRO A 213 -25.19 -27.45 -26.20
CA PRO A 213 -24.56 -28.72 -26.52
C PRO A 213 -25.38 -29.90 -25.96
N PRO A 214 -25.36 -31.06 -26.62
CA PRO A 214 -26.13 -32.22 -26.16
C PRO A 214 -25.66 -32.61 -24.76
N VAL A 215 -26.63 -32.77 -23.85
CA VAL A 215 -26.36 -33.24 -22.48
C VAL A 215 -25.91 -34.70 -22.56
N VAL A 216 -24.62 -34.93 -22.35
CA VAL A 216 -24.10 -36.31 -22.16
C VAL A 216 -24.46 -36.74 -20.75
N ILE A 217 -25.51 -37.55 -20.63
CA ILE A 217 -25.88 -38.22 -19.39
C ILE A 217 -24.91 -39.40 -19.23
N THR A 218 -23.89 -39.24 -18.40
CA THR A 218 -23.12 -40.42 -17.92
C THR A 218 -24.00 -41.21 -16.97
N PRO A 219 -24.18 -42.55 -17.18
CA PRO A 219 -24.88 -43.36 -16.20
C PRO A 219 -24.16 -43.33 -14.86
N VAL A 220 -24.89 -43.07 -13.80
CA VAL A 220 -24.39 -43.24 -12.43
C VAL A 220 -24.32 -44.75 -12.20
N GLU A 221 -23.09 -45.28 -11.99
CA GLU A 221 -22.91 -46.62 -11.48
C GLU A 221 -23.50 -46.68 -10.06
N GLU A 222 -24.52 -47.57 -9.84
CA GLU A 222 -25.01 -47.87 -8.52
C GLU A 222 -23.90 -48.52 -7.70
N PRO A 223 -23.71 -48.11 -6.42
CA PRO A 223 -22.75 -48.79 -5.55
C PRO A 223 -23.23 -50.23 -5.30
N ALA A 224 -22.35 -51.19 -5.55
CA ALA A 224 -22.56 -52.59 -5.23
C ALA A 224 -22.81 -52.75 -3.73
N ASP A 225 -23.91 -53.46 -3.38
CA ASP A 225 -24.22 -53.91 -2.02
C ASP A 225 -23.10 -54.84 -1.54
N ASP A 226 -22.26 -54.36 -0.63
CA ASP A 226 -21.38 -55.23 0.15
C ASP A 226 -22.18 -55.88 1.27
N GLU A 227 -22.48 -57.17 1.07
CA GLU A 227 -23.07 -58.03 2.10
C GLU A 227 -22.15 -58.10 3.33
N ILE A 228 -22.73 -57.77 4.46
CA ILE A 228 -22.18 -57.99 5.79
C ILE A 228 -22.39 -59.45 6.19
N PHE A 229 -21.30 -60.16 6.42
CA PHE A 229 -21.24 -61.32 7.31
C PHE A 229 -20.25 -61.09 8.42
#